data_4a606a918c9d8bfd62c5f28af156333a
#
_entry.id   4a606a918c9d8bfd62c5f28af156333a
#
_cell.length_a   1.000
_cell.length_b   1.000
_cell.length_c   1.000
_cell.angle_alpha   90.00
_cell.angle_beta   90.00
_cell.angle_gamma   90.00
#
_symmetry.space_group_name_H-M   'P 1'
#
loop_
_entity.id
_entity.type
_entity.pdbx_description
1 polymer ?
#
loop_
_entity_poly.entity_id
_entity_poly.type
_entity_poly.pdbx_seq_one_letter_code
_entity_poly.pdbx_strand_id
1 'polypeptide(L)'
;MLPATGYALRNENRPFADDPAWNAVEVDFLRACHPLRTEPFLTGLNFDYVSIHSLELSVCSPDAPDPRFLDALVEIARENRAVAITDHLGFTHGVAGGAGVGHVTAPPFTQAAFDATCRNIDHIQRHFGEFRFYAENLAHFFQWQGTLDEADFMIGVLERTGCGLLLDVTNAYANERNFGASAGDFIRAIVPAASRVQMHLAGGFFDDERGRYIDSHSEPIPAEVWSLYEEAIALSGPRLDAVFIERDWNFPTEAGWRNEVHKARHLLDAAHAAAVS
;
A
#
# COMPACT_ATOMS: atom_id res chain seq x y z
N MET A 1 -0.23 -19.83 -7.50
CA MET A 1 -0.73 -18.84 -8.49
C MET A 1 0.36 -17.81 -8.63
N LEU A 2 0.65 -17.34 -9.84
CA LEU A 2 1.61 -16.25 -10.01
C LEU A 2 1.04 -14.97 -9.38
N PRO A 3 1.87 -14.14 -8.74
CA PRO A 3 1.44 -12.84 -8.26
C PRO A 3 0.90 -11.97 -9.40
N ALA A 4 -0.07 -11.12 -9.11
CA ALA A 4 -0.67 -10.25 -10.10
C ALA A 4 0.06 -8.89 -10.15
N THR A 5 -0.01 -8.20 -11.30
CA THR A 5 0.58 -6.86 -11.47
C THR A 5 -0.45 -5.91 -12.05
N GLY A 6 -0.37 -4.64 -11.71
CA GLY A 6 -1.25 -3.63 -12.27
C GLY A 6 -1.01 -2.25 -11.70
N TYR A 7 -2.06 -1.45 -11.72
CA TYR A 7 -2.04 -0.07 -11.27
C TYR A 7 -3.11 0.21 -10.20
N ALA A 8 -2.84 1.23 -9.41
CA ALA A 8 -3.89 2.01 -8.78
C ALA A 8 -4.70 2.71 -9.90
N LEU A 9 -6.01 2.39 -9.99
CA LEU A 9 -6.85 2.81 -11.11
C LEU A 9 -7.17 4.30 -11.04
N ARG A 10 -6.85 5.01 -12.12
CA ARG A 10 -7.20 6.41 -12.36
C ARG A 10 -7.96 6.51 -13.69
N ASN A 11 -8.66 7.64 -13.92
CA ASN A 11 -9.33 7.84 -15.20
C ASN A 11 -8.34 7.83 -16.38
N GLU A 12 -7.14 8.32 -16.14
CA GLU A 12 -6.06 8.49 -17.11
C GLU A 12 -5.46 7.17 -17.59
N ASN A 13 -5.38 6.17 -16.71
CA ASN A 13 -4.84 4.85 -17.07
C ASN A 13 -5.92 3.82 -17.43
N ARG A 14 -7.19 4.09 -17.11
CA ARG A 14 -8.32 3.20 -17.41
C ARG A 14 -8.40 2.75 -18.89
N PRO A 15 -8.10 3.60 -19.90
CA PRO A 15 -8.09 3.18 -21.31
C PRO A 15 -7.09 2.07 -21.64
N PHE A 16 -6.11 1.82 -20.78
CA PHE A 16 -5.04 0.84 -20.98
C PHE A 16 -5.23 -0.44 -20.16
N ALA A 17 -6.36 -0.57 -19.48
CA ALA A 17 -6.67 -1.72 -18.60
C ALA A 17 -6.88 -3.06 -19.34
N ASP A 18 -6.80 -3.04 -20.67
CA ASP A 18 -6.79 -4.21 -21.55
C ASP A 18 -5.41 -4.83 -21.75
N ASP A 19 -4.35 -4.20 -21.21
CA ASP A 19 -2.99 -4.71 -21.31
C ASP A 19 -2.85 -6.05 -20.56
N PRO A 20 -2.33 -7.11 -21.21
CA PRO A 20 -2.22 -8.43 -20.58
C PRO A 20 -1.26 -8.48 -19.38
N ALA A 21 -0.34 -7.51 -19.24
CA ALA A 21 0.51 -7.38 -18.06
C ALA A 21 -0.22 -6.75 -16.87
N TRP A 22 -1.40 -6.18 -17.10
CA TRP A 22 -2.24 -5.56 -16.08
C TRP A 22 -3.39 -6.49 -15.69
N ASN A 23 -3.15 -7.40 -14.79
CA ASN A 23 -4.17 -8.34 -14.29
C ASN A 23 -4.55 -8.13 -12.82
N ALA A 24 -3.99 -7.11 -12.15
CA ALA A 24 -4.41 -6.64 -10.84
C ALA A 24 -4.85 -5.17 -10.91
N VAL A 25 -5.73 -4.78 -10.02
CA VAL A 25 -6.14 -3.39 -9.87
C VAL A 25 -6.32 -3.01 -8.41
N GLU A 26 -5.86 -1.84 -8.07
CA GLU A 26 -6.21 -1.20 -6.81
C GLU A 26 -7.18 -0.04 -7.06
N VAL A 27 -8.16 0.10 -6.18
CA VAL A 27 -9.21 1.12 -6.26
C VAL A 27 -9.25 1.91 -4.96
N ASP A 28 -9.07 3.22 -5.05
CA ASP A 28 -9.27 4.10 -3.90
C ASP A 28 -10.74 4.07 -3.46
N PHE A 29 -10.96 3.89 -2.17
CA PHE A 29 -12.30 3.88 -1.58
C PHE A 29 -13.10 5.15 -1.94
N LEU A 30 -12.49 6.33 -1.81
CA LEU A 30 -13.15 7.61 -2.11
C LEU A 30 -13.59 7.74 -3.58
N ARG A 31 -12.83 7.14 -4.50
CA ARG A 31 -13.22 7.10 -5.93
C ARG A 31 -14.36 6.12 -6.16
N ALA A 32 -14.34 4.98 -5.47
CA ALA A 32 -15.37 3.95 -5.60
C ALA A 32 -16.71 4.39 -5.01
N CYS A 33 -16.72 5.11 -3.87
CA CYS A 33 -17.93 5.54 -3.18
C CYS A 33 -18.48 6.92 -3.62
N HIS A 34 -18.00 7.48 -4.75
CA HIS A 34 -18.41 8.80 -5.19
C HIS A 34 -19.95 8.90 -5.37
N PRO A 35 -20.63 9.88 -4.74
CA PRO A 35 -22.11 9.92 -4.66
C PRO A 35 -22.85 10.08 -6.01
N LEU A 36 -22.16 10.52 -7.06
CA LEU A 36 -22.71 10.62 -8.42
C LEU A 36 -22.53 9.33 -9.23
N ARG A 37 -21.95 8.30 -8.66
CA ARG A 37 -21.74 7.03 -9.33
C ARG A 37 -23.04 6.22 -9.33
N THR A 38 -23.41 5.72 -10.49
CA THR A 38 -24.61 4.90 -10.69
C THR A 38 -24.31 3.41 -10.89
N GLU A 39 -23.02 3.07 -11.05
CA GLU A 39 -22.55 1.71 -11.29
C GLU A 39 -21.25 1.43 -10.52
N PRO A 40 -20.91 0.18 -10.21
CA PRO A 40 -19.62 -0.20 -9.62
C PRO A 40 -18.44 0.38 -10.40
N PHE A 41 -17.39 0.76 -9.68
CA PHE A 41 -16.25 1.47 -10.28
C PHE A 41 -15.53 0.66 -11.37
N LEU A 42 -15.54 -0.67 -11.25
CA LEU A 42 -14.91 -1.58 -12.21
C LEU A 42 -15.87 -2.09 -13.30
N THR A 43 -17.08 -1.49 -13.48
CA THR A 43 -18.01 -1.91 -14.54
C THR A 43 -17.29 -1.93 -15.89
N GLY A 44 -17.41 -3.07 -16.60
CA GLY A 44 -16.78 -3.28 -17.91
C GLY A 44 -15.29 -3.69 -17.85
N LEU A 45 -14.67 -3.74 -16.67
CA LEU A 45 -13.29 -4.21 -16.47
C LEU A 45 -13.30 -5.56 -15.73
N ASN A 46 -12.28 -6.36 -16.00
CA ASN A 46 -12.10 -7.65 -15.34
C ASN A 46 -10.62 -7.85 -14.98
N PHE A 47 -10.38 -8.14 -13.70
CA PHE A 47 -9.03 -8.37 -13.15
C PHE A 47 -9.03 -9.65 -12.32
N ASP A 48 -7.88 -10.31 -12.27
CA ASP A 48 -7.68 -11.51 -11.44
C ASP A 48 -7.56 -11.16 -9.96
N TYR A 49 -7.09 -9.96 -9.66
CA TYR A 49 -6.87 -9.48 -8.31
C TYR A 49 -7.36 -8.03 -8.16
N VAL A 50 -8.24 -7.79 -7.21
CA VAL A 50 -8.76 -6.45 -6.89
C VAL A 50 -8.51 -6.15 -5.43
N SER A 51 -7.90 -4.99 -5.16
CA SER A 51 -7.69 -4.43 -3.81
C SER A 51 -8.46 -3.12 -3.67
N ILE A 52 -9.08 -2.89 -2.52
CA ILE A 52 -9.63 -1.57 -2.17
C ILE A 52 -8.65 -0.90 -1.21
N HIS A 53 -8.12 0.25 -1.61
CA HIS A 53 -7.26 1.05 -0.76
C HIS A 53 -8.09 2.10 -0.02
N SER A 54 -8.14 1.97 1.30
CA SER A 54 -8.71 2.97 2.20
C SER A 54 -7.61 3.94 2.61
N LEU A 55 -7.99 5.17 2.91
CA LEU A 55 -7.06 6.21 3.36
C LEU A 55 -7.42 6.74 4.76
N GLU A 56 -8.48 6.20 5.37
CA GLU A 56 -9.11 6.85 6.52
C GLU A 56 -9.45 5.89 7.69
N LEU A 57 -9.01 4.62 7.66
CA LEU A 57 -9.22 3.69 8.78
C LEU A 57 -8.53 4.16 10.05
N SER A 58 -7.44 4.91 9.92
CA SER A 58 -6.71 5.48 11.05
C SER A 58 -6.31 4.41 12.08
N VAL A 59 -5.74 3.31 11.59
CA VAL A 59 -5.51 2.08 12.36
C VAL A 59 -4.66 2.28 13.62
N CYS A 60 -3.83 3.32 13.65
CA CYS A 60 -2.99 3.67 14.79
C CYS A 60 -3.63 4.67 15.76
N SER A 61 -4.90 5.04 15.56
CA SER A 61 -5.62 5.87 16.52
C SER A 61 -5.84 5.16 17.85
N PRO A 62 -5.95 5.89 18.97
CA PRO A 62 -6.29 5.31 20.27
C PRO A 62 -7.64 4.58 20.29
N ASP A 63 -8.59 5.07 19.51
CA ASP A 63 -9.96 4.55 19.40
C ASP A 63 -10.13 3.63 18.20
N ALA A 64 -11.10 2.74 18.27
CA ALA A 64 -11.44 1.85 17.17
C ALA A 64 -12.05 2.62 15.98
N PRO A 65 -11.86 2.15 14.73
CA PRO A 65 -12.51 2.73 13.55
C PRO A 65 -14.04 2.73 13.64
N ASP A 66 -14.69 3.72 13.01
CA ASP A 66 -16.16 3.82 12.96
C ASP A 66 -16.76 2.58 12.26
N PRO A 67 -17.64 1.81 12.91
CA PRO A 67 -18.27 0.63 12.28
C PRO A 67 -18.99 0.94 10.99
N ARG A 68 -19.58 2.13 10.84
CA ARG A 68 -20.26 2.55 9.60
C ARG A 68 -19.29 2.72 8.45
N PHE A 69 -18.06 3.16 8.74
CA PHE A 69 -17.01 3.26 7.74
C PHE A 69 -16.52 1.86 7.32
N LEU A 70 -16.39 0.95 8.29
CA LEU A 70 -16.06 -0.45 8.00
C LEU A 70 -17.15 -1.13 7.15
N ASP A 71 -18.44 -0.89 7.45
CA ASP A 71 -19.56 -1.39 6.64
C ASP A 71 -19.48 -0.89 5.19
N ALA A 72 -19.22 0.40 4.99
CA ALA A 72 -19.08 0.99 3.66
C ALA A 72 -17.90 0.40 2.88
N LEU A 73 -16.76 0.16 3.53
CA LEU A 73 -15.61 -0.51 2.90
C LEU A 73 -15.95 -1.93 2.44
N VAL A 74 -16.65 -2.69 3.29
CA VAL A 74 -17.10 -4.05 2.94
C VAL A 74 -18.07 -4.04 1.77
N GLU A 75 -19.02 -3.10 1.74
CA GLU A 75 -19.97 -2.95 0.64
C GLU A 75 -19.25 -2.66 -0.69
N ILE A 76 -18.36 -1.66 -0.70
CA ILE A 76 -17.56 -1.31 -1.89
C ILE A 76 -16.65 -2.47 -2.33
N ALA A 77 -16.05 -3.19 -1.38
CA ALA A 77 -15.22 -4.36 -1.70
C ALA A 77 -16.04 -5.44 -2.40
N ARG A 78 -17.24 -5.74 -1.92
CA ARG A 78 -18.16 -6.71 -2.55
C ARG A 78 -18.60 -6.27 -3.93
N GLU A 79 -19.03 -5.02 -4.08
CA GLU A 79 -19.47 -4.47 -5.37
C GLU A 79 -18.39 -4.58 -6.44
N ASN A 80 -17.14 -4.39 -6.07
CA ASN A 80 -16.00 -4.44 -6.98
C ASN A 80 -15.29 -5.81 -7.02
N ARG A 81 -15.84 -6.82 -6.36
CA ARG A 81 -15.26 -8.18 -6.30
C ARG A 81 -13.83 -8.20 -5.77
N ALA A 82 -13.53 -7.31 -4.84
CA ALA A 82 -12.23 -7.25 -4.21
C ALA A 82 -11.94 -8.50 -3.38
N VAL A 83 -10.66 -8.79 -3.19
CA VAL A 83 -10.17 -9.87 -2.32
C VAL A 83 -9.40 -9.34 -1.13
N ALA A 84 -9.06 -8.05 -1.16
CA ALA A 84 -8.29 -7.37 -0.13
C ALA A 84 -8.79 -5.94 0.09
N ILE A 85 -8.60 -5.47 1.31
CA ILE A 85 -8.74 -4.07 1.71
C ILE A 85 -7.43 -3.67 2.38
N THR A 86 -6.89 -2.51 2.02
CA THR A 86 -5.61 -2.02 2.50
C THR A 86 -5.77 -0.64 3.12
N ASP A 87 -4.91 -0.29 4.06
CA ASP A 87 -4.76 1.07 4.58
C ASP A 87 -3.38 1.26 5.21
N HIS A 88 -2.99 2.51 5.36
CA HIS A 88 -1.74 2.91 5.97
C HIS A 88 -1.64 2.55 7.45
N LEU A 89 -0.45 2.14 7.89
CA LEU A 89 -0.12 1.95 9.31
C LEU A 89 0.09 3.32 9.98
N GLY A 90 -0.98 4.08 10.06
CA GLY A 90 -0.96 5.47 10.52
C GLY A 90 -2.27 5.89 11.16
N PHE A 91 -2.35 7.19 11.44
CA PHE A 91 -3.58 7.82 11.92
C PHE A 91 -3.88 9.09 11.13
N THR A 92 -5.18 9.34 10.89
CA THR A 92 -5.71 10.55 10.26
C THR A 92 -6.44 11.45 11.25
N HIS A 93 -6.76 10.92 12.44
CA HIS A 93 -7.38 11.63 13.57
C HIS A 93 -6.91 11.01 14.89
N GLY A 94 -6.88 11.82 15.95
CA GLY A 94 -6.41 11.37 17.29
C GLY A 94 -7.45 10.54 18.01
N VAL A 95 -8.53 11.18 18.47
CA VAL A 95 -9.63 10.52 19.21
C VAL A 95 -10.90 10.58 18.39
N ALA A 96 -11.84 9.68 18.66
CA ALA A 96 -13.14 9.62 17.99
C ALA A 96 -13.85 10.98 18.07
N GLY A 97 -14.27 11.51 16.92
CA GLY A 97 -14.87 12.84 16.80
C GLY A 97 -13.88 14.01 16.93
N GLY A 98 -12.58 13.74 17.06
CA GLY A 98 -11.52 14.75 17.01
C GLY A 98 -11.34 15.35 15.62
N ALA A 99 -10.63 16.49 15.55
CA ALA A 99 -10.26 17.07 14.26
C ALA A 99 -9.31 16.12 13.51
N GLY A 100 -9.55 15.98 12.19
CA GLY A 100 -8.62 15.28 11.31
C GLY A 100 -7.28 16.01 11.21
N VAL A 101 -6.21 15.26 11.01
CA VAL A 101 -4.86 15.80 10.85
C VAL A 101 -4.64 16.33 9.42
N GLY A 102 -5.56 16.01 8.50
CA GLY A 102 -5.50 16.43 7.09
C GLY A 102 -4.55 15.61 6.22
N HIS A 103 -3.81 14.68 6.82
CA HIS A 103 -2.92 13.74 6.15
C HIS A 103 -2.73 12.52 7.03
N VAL A 104 -2.47 11.35 6.44
CA VAL A 104 -2.08 10.19 7.23
C VAL A 104 -0.69 10.42 7.83
N THR A 105 -0.54 10.09 9.10
CA THR A 105 0.69 10.32 9.86
C THR A 105 1.08 9.05 10.61
N ALA A 106 2.36 8.71 10.58
CA ALA A 106 2.86 7.59 11.37
C ALA A 106 2.66 7.84 12.88
N PRO A 107 2.36 6.82 13.69
CA PRO A 107 2.25 6.96 15.13
C PRO A 107 3.62 7.20 15.77
N PRO A 108 3.67 7.74 16.99
CA PRO A 108 4.87 7.58 17.81
C PRO A 108 5.05 6.09 18.09
N PHE A 109 6.18 5.51 17.73
CA PHE A 109 6.47 4.08 17.90
C PHE A 109 6.71 3.77 19.39
N THR A 110 5.61 3.59 20.12
CA THR A 110 5.57 3.31 21.56
C THR A 110 4.74 2.05 21.82
N GLN A 111 4.91 1.45 23.00
CA GLN A 111 4.10 0.29 23.41
C GLN A 111 2.60 0.61 23.40
N ALA A 112 2.22 1.82 23.84
CA ALA A 112 0.80 2.21 23.88
C ALA A 112 0.20 2.32 22.46
N ALA A 113 0.94 2.89 21.51
CA ALA A 113 0.53 2.95 20.11
C ALA A 113 0.47 1.54 19.48
N PHE A 114 1.46 0.69 19.78
CA PHE A 114 1.47 -0.71 19.35
C PHE A 114 0.22 -1.48 19.82
N ASP A 115 -0.10 -1.38 21.11
CA ASP A 115 -1.27 -2.06 21.67
C ASP A 115 -2.58 -1.55 21.06
N ALA A 116 -2.69 -0.25 20.80
CA ALA A 116 -3.85 0.35 20.14
C ALA A 116 -3.98 -0.15 18.70
N THR A 117 -2.89 -0.10 17.92
CA THR A 117 -2.82 -0.56 16.54
C THR A 117 -3.23 -2.04 16.43
N CYS A 118 -2.67 -2.91 17.25
CA CYS A 118 -3.02 -4.33 17.23
C CYS A 118 -4.50 -4.56 17.55
N ARG A 119 -5.07 -3.88 18.55
CA ARG A 119 -6.50 -3.98 18.86
C ARG A 119 -7.39 -3.55 17.70
N ASN A 120 -7.02 -2.44 17.03
CA ASN A 120 -7.78 -1.90 15.92
C ASN A 120 -7.71 -2.84 14.71
N ILE A 121 -6.53 -3.36 14.36
CA ILE A 121 -6.38 -4.34 13.27
C ILE A 121 -7.16 -5.61 13.56
N ASP A 122 -7.11 -6.15 14.78
CA ASP A 122 -7.92 -7.30 15.18
C ASP A 122 -9.43 -7.03 15.03
N HIS A 123 -9.87 -5.80 15.35
CA HIS A 123 -11.27 -5.37 15.16
C HIS A 123 -11.63 -5.29 13.67
N ILE A 124 -10.79 -4.64 12.86
CA ILE A 124 -10.94 -4.50 11.41
C ILE A 124 -11.05 -5.87 10.74
N GLN A 125 -10.10 -6.78 10.99
CA GLN A 125 -10.08 -8.10 10.39
C GLN A 125 -11.32 -8.93 10.72
N ARG A 126 -11.82 -8.85 11.96
CA ARG A 126 -13.09 -9.51 12.33
C ARG A 126 -14.28 -8.92 11.58
N HIS A 127 -14.30 -7.61 11.35
CA HIS A 127 -15.38 -6.94 10.65
C HIS A 127 -15.35 -7.23 9.14
N PHE A 128 -14.17 -7.23 8.54
CA PHE A 128 -13.97 -7.50 7.12
C PHE A 128 -14.28 -8.95 6.72
N GLY A 129 -14.14 -9.90 7.67
CA GLY A 129 -14.54 -11.29 7.48
C GLY A 129 -13.79 -11.99 6.34
N GLU A 130 -14.36 -12.01 5.14
CA GLU A 130 -13.82 -12.68 3.97
C GLU A 130 -12.66 -11.93 3.29
N PHE A 131 -12.57 -10.60 3.50
CA PHE A 131 -11.54 -9.77 2.89
C PHE A 131 -10.27 -9.77 3.73
N ARG A 132 -9.12 -9.90 3.07
CA ARG A 132 -7.82 -9.78 3.73
C ARG A 132 -7.51 -8.31 3.98
N PHE A 133 -6.99 -8.01 5.16
CA PHE A 133 -6.48 -6.68 5.48
C PHE A 133 -4.96 -6.65 5.35
N TYR A 134 -4.42 -5.60 4.72
CA TYR A 134 -2.99 -5.33 4.62
C TYR A 134 -2.70 -3.94 5.19
N ALA A 135 -1.65 -3.85 6.01
CA ALA A 135 -1.17 -2.61 6.58
C ALA A 135 0.05 -2.11 5.80
N GLU A 136 0.06 -0.81 5.47
CA GLU A 136 1.08 -0.19 4.63
C GLU A 136 2.07 0.64 5.44
N ASN A 137 3.37 0.56 5.11
CA ASN A 137 4.39 1.47 5.61
C ASN A 137 4.29 2.84 4.96
N LEU A 138 4.62 3.89 5.72
CA LEU A 138 4.44 5.28 5.32
C LEU A 138 5.75 5.97 4.91
N ALA A 139 5.67 6.94 3.99
CA ALA A 139 6.67 7.99 3.88
C ALA A 139 6.48 9.02 5.00
N HIS A 140 7.56 9.36 5.69
CA HIS A 140 7.50 10.26 6.83
C HIS A 140 7.82 11.71 6.44
N PHE A 141 6.99 12.65 6.91
CA PHE A 141 7.31 14.07 6.88
C PHE A 141 8.18 14.47 8.06
N PHE A 142 8.03 13.79 9.19
CA PHE A 142 8.79 13.96 10.43
C PHE A 142 8.75 12.65 11.21
N GLN A 143 9.70 12.45 12.09
CA GLN A 143 9.74 11.29 12.97
C GLN A 143 9.43 11.71 14.40
N TRP A 144 8.49 11.00 15.02
CA TRP A 144 8.24 11.12 16.44
C TRP A 144 9.39 10.48 17.23
N GLN A 145 9.70 11.04 18.39
CA GLN A 145 10.51 10.29 19.34
C GLN A 145 9.67 9.13 19.92
N GLY A 146 10.10 7.93 19.67
CA GLY A 146 9.48 6.70 20.15
C GLY A 146 10.43 5.90 21.02
N THR A 147 9.92 4.83 21.63
CA THR A 147 10.70 3.88 22.43
C THR A 147 10.99 2.57 21.66
N LEU A 148 10.36 2.40 20.51
CA LEU A 148 10.54 1.27 19.61
C LEU A 148 11.12 1.77 18.28
N ASP A 149 11.87 0.92 17.63
CA ASP A 149 12.24 1.10 16.23
C ASP A 149 11.03 0.88 15.31
N GLU A 150 10.98 1.54 14.16
CA GLU A 150 9.86 1.41 13.20
C GLU A 150 9.76 -0.02 12.66
N ALA A 151 10.88 -0.64 12.32
CA ALA A 151 10.88 -2.02 11.82
C ALA A 151 10.38 -2.98 12.90
N ASP A 152 10.85 -2.85 14.14
CA ASP A 152 10.39 -3.66 15.28
C ASP A 152 8.90 -3.46 15.54
N PHE A 153 8.39 -2.23 15.43
CA PHE A 153 6.97 -1.93 15.56
C PHE A 153 6.15 -2.66 14.49
N MET A 154 6.54 -2.54 13.22
CA MET A 154 5.86 -3.20 12.10
C MET A 154 5.92 -4.72 12.21
N ILE A 155 7.09 -5.30 12.47
CA ILE A 155 7.26 -6.74 12.70
C ILE A 155 6.31 -7.22 13.79
N GLY A 156 6.30 -6.54 14.92
CA GLY A 156 5.42 -6.88 16.03
C GLY A 156 3.94 -6.82 15.65
N VAL A 157 3.51 -5.81 14.89
CA VAL A 157 2.12 -5.68 14.41
C VAL A 157 1.77 -6.83 13.48
N LEU A 158 2.61 -7.14 12.49
CA LEU A 158 2.39 -8.22 11.53
C LEU A 158 2.29 -9.59 12.23
N GLU A 159 3.24 -9.90 13.12
CA GLU A 159 3.27 -11.15 13.86
C GLU A 159 2.09 -11.29 14.84
N ARG A 160 1.76 -10.20 15.55
CA ARG A 160 0.70 -10.22 16.57
C ARG A 160 -0.70 -10.33 15.98
N THR A 161 -0.95 -9.68 14.84
CA THR A 161 -2.29 -9.60 14.24
C THR A 161 -2.51 -10.56 13.08
N GLY A 162 -1.41 -11.02 12.45
CA GLY A 162 -1.46 -11.85 11.25
C GLY A 162 -1.96 -11.11 10.01
N CYS A 163 -2.11 -9.79 10.04
CA CYS A 163 -2.47 -9.00 8.85
C CYS A 163 -1.39 -9.13 7.76
N GLY A 164 -1.76 -8.85 6.52
CA GLY A 164 -0.81 -8.75 5.42
C GLY A 164 0.02 -7.46 5.50
N LEU A 165 1.13 -7.44 4.81
CA LEU A 165 1.96 -6.27 4.56
C LEU A 165 1.65 -5.73 3.16
N LEU A 166 1.23 -4.49 3.06
CA LEU A 166 1.37 -3.71 1.84
C LEU A 166 2.69 -2.97 1.94
N LEU A 167 3.71 -3.48 1.25
CA LEU A 167 5.02 -2.85 1.20
C LEU A 167 5.03 -1.75 0.15
N ASP A 168 4.99 -0.50 0.56
CA ASP A 168 5.36 0.58 -0.34
C ASP A 168 6.89 0.73 -0.36
N VAL A 169 7.48 0.31 -1.48
CA VAL A 169 8.92 0.34 -1.72
C VAL A 169 9.40 1.79 -1.86
N THR A 170 8.57 2.67 -2.42
CA THR A 170 8.90 4.08 -2.62
C THR A 170 8.89 4.84 -1.30
N ASN A 171 7.96 4.52 -0.40
CA ASN A 171 7.93 5.07 0.97
C ASN A 171 9.20 4.70 1.75
N ALA A 172 9.64 3.45 1.65
CA ALA A 172 10.91 3.03 2.25
C ALA A 172 12.10 3.81 1.66
N TYR A 173 12.15 3.96 0.34
CA TYR A 173 13.17 4.76 -0.34
C TYR A 173 13.10 6.25 0.06
N ALA A 174 11.91 6.84 0.14
CA ALA A 174 11.72 8.23 0.57
C ALA A 174 12.25 8.44 2.02
N ASN A 175 11.98 7.49 2.91
CA ASN A 175 12.48 7.52 4.28
C ASN A 175 14.02 7.43 4.34
N GLU A 176 14.65 6.59 3.51
CA GLU A 176 16.11 6.55 3.39
C GLU A 176 16.66 7.91 2.93
N ARG A 177 16.06 8.50 1.89
CA ARG A 177 16.48 9.80 1.36
C ARG A 177 16.33 10.94 2.36
N ASN A 178 15.30 10.87 3.21
CA ASN A 178 14.94 11.95 4.13
C ASN A 178 15.57 11.81 5.51
N PHE A 179 15.82 10.60 5.97
CA PHE A 179 16.24 10.33 7.35
C PHE A 179 17.49 9.46 7.46
N GLY A 180 17.93 8.84 6.36
CA GLY A 180 19.19 8.11 6.29
C GLY A 180 19.14 6.66 6.75
N ALA A 181 17.97 6.15 7.20
CA ALA A 181 17.82 4.72 7.48
C ALA A 181 17.73 3.92 6.18
N SER A 182 18.50 2.83 6.06
CA SER A 182 18.55 2.02 4.84
C SER A 182 17.21 1.39 4.50
N ALA A 183 16.65 1.69 3.31
CA ALA A 183 15.44 1.09 2.79
C ALA A 183 15.60 -0.43 2.60
N GLY A 184 16.75 -0.88 2.11
CA GLY A 184 17.03 -2.30 1.95
C GLY A 184 17.05 -3.04 3.30
N ASP A 185 17.68 -2.47 4.35
CA ASP A 185 17.68 -3.09 5.69
C ASP A 185 16.25 -3.15 6.26
N PHE A 186 15.47 -2.09 6.10
CA PHE A 186 14.06 -2.07 6.50
C PHE A 186 13.25 -3.16 5.81
N ILE A 187 13.34 -3.28 4.47
CA ILE A 187 12.65 -4.30 3.68
C ILE A 187 13.08 -5.71 4.11
N ARG A 188 14.39 -5.95 4.30
CA ARG A 188 14.92 -7.24 4.80
C ARG A 188 14.39 -7.61 6.17
N ALA A 189 14.13 -6.63 7.02
CA ALA A 189 13.61 -6.87 8.36
C ALA A 189 12.11 -7.20 8.32
N ILE A 190 11.28 -6.40 7.63
CA ILE A 190 9.81 -6.49 7.76
C ILE A 190 9.17 -7.56 6.86
N VAL A 191 9.68 -7.76 5.63
CA VAL A 191 9.06 -8.69 4.67
C VAL A 191 9.02 -10.15 5.18
N PRO A 192 10.05 -10.68 5.84
CA PRO A 192 9.98 -12.04 6.41
C PRO A 192 8.90 -12.23 7.48
N ALA A 193 8.52 -11.19 8.21
CA ALA A 193 7.49 -11.24 9.26
C ALA A 193 6.05 -11.29 8.71
N ALA A 194 5.86 -10.89 7.45
CA ALA A 194 4.54 -10.86 6.84
C ALA A 194 4.07 -12.25 6.38
N SER A 195 2.85 -12.61 6.69
CA SER A 195 2.20 -13.83 6.21
C SER A 195 1.81 -13.74 4.73
N ARG A 196 1.47 -12.55 4.26
CA ARG A 196 1.11 -12.19 2.88
C ARG A 196 1.65 -10.81 2.55
N VAL A 197 1.98 -10.57 1.28
CA VAL A 197 2.57 -9.30 0.83
C VAL A 197 1.84 -8.78 -0.40
N GLN A 198 1.52 -7.51 -0.40
CA GLN A 198 1.28 -6.69 -1.60
C GLN A 198 2.38 -5.65 -1.68
N MET A 199 2.58 -5.04 -2.85
CA MET A 199 3.58 -3.99 -3.03
C MET A 199 3.03 -2.80 -3.79
N HIS A 200 3.44 -1.59 -3.38
CA HIS A 200 3.34 -0.37 -4.14
C HIS A 200 4.68 0.05 -4.72
N LEU A 201 4.64 0.59 -5.93
CA LEU A 201 5.77 1.21 -6.64
C LEU A 201 5.32 2.56 -7.18
N ALA A 202 6.04 3.61 -6.86
CA ALA A 202 5.78 4.95 -7.35
C ALA A 202 7.07 5.71 -7.65
N GLY A 203 6.96 6.91 -8.20
CA GLY A 203 8.07 7.83 -8.38
C GLY A 203 7.75 9.20 -7.81
N GLY A 204 8.70 9.75 -7.09
CA GLY A 204 8.64 11.09 -6.54
C GLY A 204 9.81 11.95 -7.01
N PHE A 205 9.97 13.12 -6.44
CA PHE A 205 11.05 14.05 -6.78
C PHE A 205 11.76 14.61 -5.55
N PHE A 206 12.99 15.05 -5.75
CA PHE A 206 13.72 15.75 -4.70
C PHE A 206 13.41 17.24 -4.78
N ASP A 207 12.90 17.80 -3.68
CA ASP A 207 12.65 19.25 -3.51
C ASP A 207 13.92 19.89 -2.94
N ASP A 208 14.68 20.56 -3.80
CA ASP A 208 15.94 21.20 -3.43
C ASP A 208 15.74 22.35 -2.42
N GLU A 209 14.60 23.05 -2.45
CA GLU A 209 14.30 24.14 -1.52
C GLU A 209 14.08 23.63 -0.10
N ARG A 210 13.44 22.45 0.03
CA ARG A 210 13.19 21.81 1.32
C ARG A 210 14.26 20.81 1.72
N GLY A 211 15.15 20.44 0.78
CA GLY A 211 16.18 19.43 0.99
C GLY A 211 15.59 18.04 1.27
N ARG A 212 14.47 17.70 0.62
CA ARG A 212 13.73 16.46 0.90
C ARG A 212 13.23 15.80 -0.37
N TYR A 213 13.20 14.47 -0.34
CA TYR A 213 12.48 13.68 -1.33
C TYR A 213 10.98 13.72 -0.99
N ILE A 214 10.17 14.06 -1.98
CA ILE A 214 8.72 14.11 -1.89
C ILE A 214 8.16 12.87 -2.58
N ASP A 215 7.44 12.07 -1.83
CA ASP A 215 6.67 10.95 -2.33
C ASP A 215 5.38 11.48 -2.97
N SER A 216 5.48 11.85 -4.24
CA SER A 216 4.43 12.60 -4.95
C SER A 216 3.66 11.75 -5.96
N HIS A 217 4.10 10.54 -6.22
CA HIS A 217 3.54 9.65 -7.25
C HIS A 217 3.42 10.34 -8.64
N SER A 218 4.35 11.26 -8.94
CA SER A 218 4.29 12.10 -10.14
C SER A 218 5.37 11.84 -11.16
N GLU A 219 6.43 11.13 -10.77
CA GLU A 219 7.61 10.92 -11.61
C GLU A 219 7.78 9.45 -12.02
N PRO A 220 8.59 9.15 -13.04
CA PRO A 220 8.99 7.78 -13.33
C PRO A 220 9.62 7.11 -12.11
N ILE A 221 9.35 5.82 -11.95
CA ILE A 221 9.91 5.03 -10.84
C ILE A 221 11.43 5.03 -10.94
N PRO A 222 12.17 5.46 -9.90
CA PRO A 222 13.64 5.53 -9.90
C PRO A 222 14.30 4.15 -10.02
N ALA A 223 15.53 4.12 -10.51
CA ALA A 223 16.29 2.88 -10.63
C ALA A 223 16.53 2.19 -9.28
N GLU A 224 16.72 2.98 -8.23
CA GLU A 224 16.89 2.52 -6.86
C GLU A 224 15.62 1.81 -6.34
N VAL A 225 14.44 2.36 -6.61
CA VAL A 225 13.15 1.72 -6.24
C VAL A 225 12.98 0.40 -7.01
N TRP A 226 13.34 0.35 -8.29
CA TRP A 226 13.33 -0.90 -9.04
C TRP A 226 14.28 -1.96 -8.45
N SER A 227 15.47 -1.56 -8.00
CA SER A 227 16.42 -2.48 -7.34
C SER A 227 15.90 -2.99 -6.00
N LEU A 228 15.28 -2.13 -5.19
CA LEU A 228 14.62 -2.52 -3.94
C LEU A 228 13.43 -3.47 -4.19
N TYR A 229 12.69 -3.23 -5.27
CA TYR A 229 11.58 -4.10 -5.70
C TYR A 229 12.07 -5.52 -6.04
N GLU A 230 13.17 -5.66 -6.80
CA GLU A 230 13.76 -6.97 -7.09
C GLU A 230 14.14 -7.72 -5.80
N GLU A 231 14.73 -7.03 -4.84
CA GLU A 231 15.04 -7.62 -3.52
C GLU A 231 13.76 -8.02 -2.77
N ALA A 232 12.75 -7.15 -2.74
CA ALA A 232 11.49 -7.39 -2.06
C ALA A 232 10.71 -8.57 -2.65
N ILE A 233 10.72 -8.76 -3.98
CA ILE A 233 10.13 -9.94 -4.64
C ILE A 233 10.81 -11.21 -4.15
N ALA A 234 12.14 -11.23 -4.15
CA ALA A 234 12.92 -12.41 -3.74
C ALA A 234 12.64 -12.79 -2.27
N LEU A 235 12.53 -11.80 -1.38
CA LEU A 235 12.21 -12.00 0.03
C LEU A 235 10.76 -12.47 0.25
N SER A 236 9.83 -11.98 -0.55
CA SER A 236 8.40 -12.31 -0.43
C SER A 236 8.11 -13.74 -0.90
N GLY A 237 8.74 -14.18 -1.97
CA GLY A 237 8.53 -15.51 -2.55
C GLY A 237 7.04 -15.80 -2.80
N PRO A 238 6.53 -16.98 -2.38
CA PRO A 238 5.13 -17.38 -2.64
C PRO A 238 4.09 -16.61 -1.82
N ARG A 239 4.52 -15.72 -0.91
CA ARG A 239 3.63 -14.88 -0.09
C ARG A 239 3.21 -13.60 -0.81
N LEU A 240 3.86 -13.25 -1.94
CA LEU A 240 3.48 -12.11 -2.76
C LEU A 240 2.16 -12.38 -3.48
N ASP A 241 1.18 -11.50 -3.29
CA ASP A 241 -0.13 -11.58 -3.93
C ASP A 241 -0.23 -10.69 -5.16
N ALA A 242 0.14 -9.43 -5.03
CA ALA A 242 0.01 -8.43 -6.09
C ALA A 242 1.02 -7.29 -5.95
N VAL A 243 1.27 -6.63 -7.08
CA VAL A 243 2.09 -5.41 -7.18
C VAL A 243 1.30 -4.35 -7.92
N PHE A 244 1.21 -3.15 -7.36
CA PHE A 244 0.52 -2.02 -7.96
C PHE A 244 1.48 -0.86 -8.19
N ILE A 245 1.36 -0.24 -9.36
CA ILE A 245 2.07 1.01 -9.65
C ILE A 245 1.11 2.15 -9.35
N GLU A 246 1.57 3.12 -8.58
CA GLU A 246 0.82 4.32 -8.28
C GLU A 246 1.32 5.51 -9.06
N ARG A 247 0.39 6.23 -9.69
CA ARG A 247 0.65 7.47 -10.39
C ARG A 247 -0.54 8.41 -10.22
N ASP A 248 -0.32 9.55 -9.57
CA ASP A 248 -1.39 10.50 -9.22
C ASP A 248 -1.32 11.79 -10.02
N TRP A 249 -0.13 12.15 -10.49
CA TRP A 249 0.13 13.39 -11.23
C TRP A 249 1.11 13.14 -12.37
N ASN A 250 1.25 14.15 -13.25
CA ASN A 250 2.22 14.14 -14.33
C ASN A 250 2.18 12.81 -15.12
N PHE A 251 0.98 12.46 -15.58
CA PHE A 251 0.69 11.17 -16.17
C PHE A 251 1.55 10.89 -17.41
N PRO A 252 2.11 9.70 -17.53
CA PRO A 252 2.94 9.35 -18.68
C PRO A 252 2.10 9.17 -19.96
N THR A 253 2.78 9.07 -21.09
CA THR A 253 2.15 8.62 -22.34
C THR A 253 1.68 7.17 -22.23
N GLU A 254 0.83 6.71 -23.18
CA GLU A 254 0.44 5.30 -23.26
C GLU A 254 1.63 4.34 -23.22
N ALA A 255 2.66 4.63 -24.00
CA ALA A 255 3.89 3.82 -24.00
C ALA A 255 4.59 3.84 -22.64
N GLY A 256 4.56 4.96 -21.92
CA GLY A 256 5.07 5.06 -20.55
C GLY A 256 4.31 4.14 -19.57
N TRP A 257 2.97 4.22 -19.59
CA TRP A 257 2.11 3.32 -18.78
C TRP A 257 2.43 1.84 -19.06
N ARG A 258 2.43 1.44 -20.32
CA ARG A 258 2.70 0.05 -20.70
C ARG A 258 4.11 -0.39 -20.30
N ASN A 259 5.12 0.46 -20.48
CA ASN A 259 6.50 0.13 -20.12
C ASN A 259 6.68 -0.12 -18.63
N GLU A 260 6.05 0.66 -17.76
CA GLU A 260 6.15 0.48 -16.30
C GLU A 260 5.54 -0.85 -15.87
N VAL A 261 4.31 -1.18 -16.29
CA VAL A 261 3.66 -2.44 -15.90
C VAL A 261 4.35 -3.67 -16.50
N HIS A 262 4.83 -3.57 -17.74
CA HIS A 262 5.60 -4.64 -18.35
C HIS A 262 6.94 -4.87 -17.65
N LYS A 263 7.61 -3.81 -17.20
CA LYS A 263 8.83 -3.93 -16.40
C LYS A 263 8.56 -4.61 -15.05
N ALA A 264 7.51 -4.18 -14.33
CA ALA A 264 7.12 -4.81 -13.07
C ALA A 264 6.81 -6.30 -13.25
N ARG A 265 6.03 -6.65 -14.27
CA ARG A 265 5.72 -8.05 -14.62
C ARG A 265 6.96 -8.85 -14.98
N HIS A 266 7.84 -8.30 -15.82
CA HIS A 266 9.06 -8.99 -16.26
C HIS A 266 9.97 -9.36 -15.08
N LEU A 267 10.20 -8.43 -14.15
CA LEU A 267 11.01 -8.67 -12.96
C LEU A 267 10.38 -9.75 -12.06
N LEU A 268 9.06 -9.72 -11.91
CA LEU A 268 8.32 -10.71 -11.14
C LEU A 268 8.42 -12.12 -11.76
N ASP A 269 8.24 -12.23 -13.07
CA ASP A 269 8.31 -13.50 -13.79
C ASP A 269 9.74 -14.08 -13.74
N ALA A 270 10.77 -13.22 -13.85
CA ALA A 270 12.17 -13.61 -13.74
C ALA A 270 12.51 -14.16 -12.35
N ALA A 271 12.07 -13.48 -11.29
CA ALA A 271 12.26 -13.93 -9.92
C ALA A 271 11.55 -15.28 -9.65
N HIS A 272 10.33 -15.44 -10.17
CA HIS A 272 9.59 -16.70 -10.04
C HIS A 272 10.29 -17.86 -10.77
N ALA A 273 10.79 -17.64 -11.98
CA ALA A 273 11.54 -18.65 -12.74
C ALA A 273 12.80 -19.09 -12.02
N ALA A 274 13.53 -18.14 -11.38
CA ALA A 274 14.72 -18.43 -10.60
C ALA A 274 14.43 -19.24 -9.31
N ALA A 275 13.25 -19.06 -8.72
CA ALA A 275 12.85 -19.81 -7.50
C ALA A 275 12.41 -21.26 -7.76
N VAL A 276 12.11 -21.61 -9.02
CA VAL A 276 11.63 -22.94 -9.44
C VAL A 276 12.77 -23.79 -10.05
N SER A 277 13.88 -23.16 -10.43
CA SER A 277 15.08 -23.80 -10.97
C SER A 277 16.03 -24.25 -9.85
#